data_2f223e130ea9137a1255b9cb12ba0505
#
_entry.id   2f223e130ea9137a1255b9cb12ba0505
#
_cell.length_a   1.000
_cell.length_b   1.000
_cell.length_c   1.000
_cell.angle_alpha   90.00
_cell.angle_beta   90.00
_cell.angle_gamma   90.00
#
_symmetry.space_group_name_H-M   'P 1'
#
loop_
_entity.id
_entity.type
_entity.pdbx_description
1 polymer ?
#
loop_
_entity_poly.entity_id
_entity_poly.type
_entity_poly.pdbx_seq_one_letter_code
_entity_poly.pdbx_strand_id
1 'polypeptide(L)'
;MNKSKLDICNMALAILGQVDMSSLTEENQRARLCNQYYDIVRQQLLRAHDWSFAKANAKLSLIRQEMNKGVMEFVYSKPAKSLFITKIYNEGQLEKAGHFRLEYDNVKKEEVIRSQVENAMCE
;
A
#
# COMPACT_ATOMS: atom_id res chain seq x y z
N MET A 1 -23.52 -1.10 -3.68
CA MET A 1 -23.69 -2.23 -2.76
C MET A 1 -22.34 -2.87 -2.52
N ASN A 2 -21.96 -3.02 -1.25
CA ASN A 2 -20.69 -3.64 -0.91
C ASN A 2 -20.80 -5.17 -0.97
N LYS A 3 -19.86 -5.80 -1.66
CA LYS A 3 -19.74 -7.25 -1.68
C LYS A 3 -18.80 -7.71 -0.57
N SER A 4 -19.18 -8.74 0.16
CA SER A 4 -18.30 -9.34 1.16
C SER A 4 -17.20 -10.15 0.49
N LYS A 5 -16.15 -10.50 1.25
CA LYS A 5 -15.09 -11.39 0.77
C LYS A 5 -15.65 -12.71 0.28
N LEU A 6 -16.62 -13.27 1.01
CA LEU A 6 -17.30 -14.51 0.62
C LEU A 6 -18.05 -14.36 -0.72
N ASP A 7 -18.77 -13.24 -0.90
CA ASP A 7 -19.49 -12.97 -2.15
C ASP A 7 -18.56 -12.94 -3.35
N ILE A 8 -17.41 -12.26 -3.20
CA ILE A 8 -16.41 -12.16 -4.27
C ILE A 8 -15.83 -13.52 -4.61
N CYS A 9 -15.52 -14.34 -3.61
CA CYS A 9 -15.03 -15.70 -3.83
C CYS A 9 -16.06 -16.56 -4.52
N ASN A 10 -17.32 -16.47 -4.12
CA ASN A 10 -18.41 -17.24 -4.76
C ASN A 10 -18.67 -16.79 -6.19
N MET A 11 -18.52 -15.50 -6.49
CA MET A 11 -18.58 -15.02 -7.88
C MET A 11 -17.50 -15.66 -8.75
N ALA A 12 -16.28 -15.75 -8.24
CA ALA A 12 -15.17 -16.40 -8.93
C ALA A 12 -15.45 -17.90 -9.14
N LEU A 13 -15.97 -18.58 -8.13
CA LEU A 13 -16.34 -19.99 -8.23
C LEU A 13 -17.45 -20.23 -9.26
N ALA A 14 -18.44 -19.34 -9.31
CA ALA A 14 -19.52 -19.43 -10.29
C ALA A 14 -18.98 -19.35 -11.74
N ILE A 15 -18.02 -18.49 -11.98
CA ILE A 15 -17.36 -18.36 -13.30
C ILE A 15 -16.67 -19.68 -13.68
N LEU A 16 -16.11 -20.38 -12.69
CA LEU A 16 -15.43 -21.65 -12.89
C LEU A 16 -16.40 -22.86 -12.89
N GLY A 17 -17.69 -22.62 -12.71
CA GLY A 17 -18.69 -23.69 -12.67
C GLY A 17 -18.70 -24.48 -11.36
N GLN A 18 -18.17 -23.93 -10.30
CA GLN A 18 -18.11 -24.56 -8.98
C GLN A 18 -19.32 -24.18 -8.11
N VAL A 19 -19.57 -24.98 -7.10
CA VAL A 19 -20.66 -24.74 -6.13
C VAL A 19 -20.25 -23.66 -5.15
N ASP A 20 -21.21 -22.82 -4.76
CA ASP A 20 -21.00 -21.76 -3.78
C ASP A 20 -20.62 -22.32 -2.40
N MET A 21 -19.84 -21.54 -1.67
CA MET A 21 -19.54 -21.79 -0.27
C MET A 21 -20.53 -21.07 0.62
N SER A 22 -20.88 -21.67 1.75
CA SER A 22 -21.69 -21.00 2.77
C SER A 22 -20.84 -20.17 3.72
N SER A 23 -19.55 -20.48 3.86
CA SER A 23 -18.62 -19.75 4.73
C SER A 23 -17.17 -19.94 4.26
N LEU A 24 -16.33 -18.96 4.51
CA LEU A 24 -14.88 -19.06 4.28
C LEU A 24 -14.18 -19.92 5.34
N THR A 25 -14.90 -20.31 6.40
CA THR A 25 -14.36 -21.19 7.44
C THR A 25 -14.59 -22.67 7.15
N GLU A 26 -15.22 -23.01 6.03
CA GLU A 26 -15.41 -24.41 5.63
C GLU A 26 -14.08 -25.13 5.46
N GLU A 27 -14.05 -26.41 5.84
CA GLU A 27 -12.87 -27.27 5.71
C GLU A 27 -12.87 -27.98 4.35
N ASN A 28 -12.72 -27.20 3.27
CA ASN A 28 -12.60 -27.75 1.91
C ASN A 28 -11.54 -26.99 1.13
N GLN A 29 -11.18 -27.53 -0.03
CA GLN A 29 -10.15 -26.97 -0.89
C GLN A 29 -10.51 -25.57 -1.39
N ARG A 30 -11.79 -25.34 -1.72
CA ARG A 30 -12.26 -24.05 -2.24
C ARG A 30 -12.06 -22.93 -1.24
N ALA A 31 -12.48 -23.13 0.02
CA ALA A 31 -12.31 -22.15 1.09
C ALA A 31 -10.83 -21.92 1.38
N ARG A 32 -10.03 -22.97 1.39
CA ARG A 32 -8.59 -22.87 1.64
C ARG A 32 -7.89 -22.03 0.58
N LEU A 33 -8.17 -22.27 -0.69
CA LEU A 33 -7.58 -21.52 -1.80
C LEU A 33 -8.04 -20.06 -1.79
N CYS A 34 -9.31 -19.80 -1.53
CA CYS A 34 -9.81 -18.42 -1.42
C CYS A 34 -9.11 -17.66 -0.29
N ASN A 35 -8.98 -18.27 0.88
CA ASN A 35 -8.29 -17.65 2.00
C ASN A 35 -6.80 -17.40 1.72
N GLN A 36 -6.17 -18.32 0.98
CA GLN A 36 -4.75 -18.23 0.66
C GLN A 36 -4.47 -17.10 -0.34
N TYR A 37 -5.28 -16.91 -1.36
CA TYR A 37 -4.97 -16.04 -2.49
C TYR A 37 -5.72 -14.71 -2.49
N TYR A 38 -6.81 -14.57 -1.74
CA TYR A 38 -7.64 -13.36 -1.79
C TYR A 38 -6.84 -12.07 -1.53
N ASP A 39 -6.11 -12.01 -0.41
CA ASP A 39 -5.37 -10.81 -0.05
C ASP A 39 -4.19 -10.54 -0.98
N ILE A 40 -3.55 -11.58 -1.47
CA ILE A 40 -2.44 -11.45 -2.43
C ILE A 40 -2.94 -10.82 -3.72
N VAL A 41 -4.03 -11.34 -4.27
CA VAL A 41 -4.62 -10.84 -5.53
C VAL A 41 -5.17 -9.42 -5.33
N ARG A 42 -5.82 -9.16 -4.19
CA ARG A 42 -6.34 -7.83 -3.86
C ARG A 42 -5.21 -6.78 -3.87
N GLN A 43 -4.09 -7.08 -3.23
CA GLN A 43 -2.94 -6.18 -3.20
C GLN A 43 -2.33 -5.98 -4.59
N GLN A 44 -2.25 -7.04 -5.38
CA GLN A 44 -1.76 -6.95 -6.76
C GLN A 44 -2.64 -6.04 -7.62
N LEU A 45 -3.96 -6.16 -7.51
CA LEU A 45 -4.90 -5.32 -8.24
C LEU A 45 -4.82 -3.86 -7.80
N LEU A 46 -4.66 -3.60 -6.50
CA LEU A 46 -4.51 -2.23 -5.98
C LEU A 46 -3.24 -1.58 -6.46
N ARG A 47 -2.17 -2.35 -6.65
CA ARG A 47 -0.89 -1.84 -7.18
C ARG A 47 -0.89 -1.65 -8.69
N ALA A 48 -1.75 -2.39 -9.40
CA ALA A 48 -1.75 -2.40 -10.87
C ALA A 48 -2.26 -1.11 -11.49
N HIS A 49 -3.00 -0.30 -10.75
CA HIS A 49 -3.59 0.94 -11.23
C HIS A 49 -3.67 1.97 -10.11
N ASP A 50 -3.69 3.23 -10.49
CA ASP A 50 -3.80 4.36 -9.55
C ASP A 50 -5.28 4.64 -9.23
N TRP A 51 -5.90 3.75 -8.44
CA TRP A 51 -7.32 3.82 -8.10
C TRP A 51 -7.61 5.00 -7.16
N SER A 52 -8.51 5.88 -7.54
CA SER A 52 -8.86 7.04 -6.72
C SER A 52 -9.43 6.67 -5.35
N PHE A 53 -10.21 5.58 -5.28
CA PHE A 53 -10.81 5.13 -4.01
C PHE A 53 -9.77 4.49 -3.05
N ALA A 54 -8.62 4.10 -3.56
CA ALA A 54 -7.56 3.45 -2.77
C ALA A 54 -6.49 4.43 -2.31
N LYS A 55 -6.60 5.70 -2.62
CA LYS A 55 -5.63 6.73 -2.22
C LYS A 55 -5.93 7.25 -0.82
N ALA A 56 -4.89 7.50 -0.07
CA ALA A 56 -4.97 8.14 1.23
C ALA A 56 -3.78 9.05 1.42
N ASN A 57 -3.98 10.14 2.15
CA ASN A 57 -2.91 11.07 2.50
C ASN A 57 -2.49 10.81 3.94
N ALA A 58 -1.20 10.81 4.19
CA ALA A 58 -0.65 10.58 5.52
C ALA A 58 0.56 11.47 5.75
N LYS A 59 0.70 11.95 6.99
CA LYS A 59 1.89 12.67 7.40
C LYS A 59 3.02 11.66 7.64
N LEU A 60 4.20 11.97 7.12
CA LEU A 60 5.36 11.11 7.29
C LEU A 60 6.09 11.44 8.59
N SER A 61 6.55 10.40 9.28
CA SER A 61 7.35 10.54 10.50
C SER A 61 8.82 10.66 10.14
N LEU A 62 9.45 11.78 10.56
CA LEU A 62 10.86 12.01 10.32
C LEU A 62 11.71 11.09 11.21
N ILE A 63 12.63 10.36 10.60
CA ILE A 63 13.61 9.54 11.31
C ILE A 63 14.85 10.36 11.61
N ARG A 64 15.43 11.00 10.58
CA ARG A 64 16.65 11.80 10.69
C ARG A 64 16.82 12.72 9.49
N GLN A 65 17.76 13.67 9.63
CA GLN A 65 18.22 14.52 8.53
C GLN A 65 19.66 14.12 8.19
N GLU A 66 19.99 14.09 6.91
CA GLU A 66 21.34 13.75 6.44
C GLU A 66 21.76 14.65 5.29
N MET A 67 23.05 15.02 5.27
CA MET A 67 23.63 15.69 4.11
C MET A 67 24.03 14.64 3.09
N ASN A 68 23.60 14.83 1.85
CA ASN A 68 23.97 13.98 0.73
C ASN A 68 24.43 14.86 -0.43
N LYS A 69 25.71 14.75 -0.79
CA LYS A 69 26.32 15.52 -1.87
C LYS A 69 26.07 17.04 -1.76
N GLY A 70 26.16 17.57 -0.54
CA GLY A 70 25.95 18.99 -0.27
C GLY A 70 24.52 19.45 -0.12
N VAL A 71 23.55 18.53 -0.18
CA VAL A 71 22.12 18.84 -0.04
C VAL A 71 21.56 18.15 1.19
N MET A 72 20.79 18.88 1.99
CA MET A 72 20.09 18.30 3.15
C MET A 72 18.93 17.44 2.68
N GLU A 73 18.94 16.20 3.12
CA GLU A 73 17.84 15.28 2.86
C GLU A 73 17.16 14.84 4.15
N PHE A 74 15.88 14.58 4.06
CA PHE A 74 15.06 14.10 5.17
C PHE A 74 14.73 12.64 4.94
N VAL A 75 14.90 11.82 5.98
CA VAL A 75 14.60 10.39 5.93
C VAL A 75 13.36 10.14 6.76
N TYR A 76 12.32 9.62 6.12
CA TYR A 76 11.02 9.37 6.74
C TYR A 76 10.71 7.88 6.79
N SER A 77 9.92 7.48 7.80
CA SER A 77 9.34 6.14 7.85
C SER A 77 8.27 5.99 6.78
N LYS A 78 8.29 4.86 6.06
CA LYS A 78 7.20 4.51 5.15
C LYS A 78 5.99 4.06 5.98
N PRO A 79 4.77 4.57 5.69
CA PRO A 79 3.58 4.11 6.40
C PRO A 79 3.39 2.59 6.26
N ALA A 80 3.17 1.90 7.37
CA ALA A 80 3.15 0.44 7.42
C ALA A 80 2.06 -0.19 6.54
N LYS A 81 0.95 0.51 6.38
CA LYS A 81 -0.20 0.01 5.61
C LYS A 81 -0.17 0.41 4.13
N SER A 82 0.83 1.19 3.71
CA SER A 82 0.92 1.60 2.31
C SER A 82 1.41 0.47 1.42
N LEU A 83 0.80 0.30 0.27
CA LEU A 83 1.27 -0.62 -0.76
C LEU A 83 2.35 0.03 -1.62
N PHE A 84 2.14 1.28 -1.99
CA PHE A 84 3.16 2.10 -2.65
C PHE A 84 2.83 3.58 -2.45
N ILE A 85 3.84 4.43 -2.68
CA ILE A 85 3.72 5.88 -2.54
C ILE A 85 3.64 6.49 -3.93
N THR A 86 2.59 7.26 -4.20
CA THR A 86 2.40 7.91 -5.50
C THR A 86 3.08 9.26 -5.57
N LYS A 87 3.03 10.04 -4.49
CA LYS A 87 3.70 11.34 -4.44
C LYS A 87 4.00 11.77 -3.00
N ILE A 88 4.94 12.70 -2.88
CA ILE A 88 5.28 13.37 -1.63
C ILE A 88 5.18 14.87 -1.85
N TYR A 89 4.68 15.57 -0.85
CA TYR A 89 4.51 17.02 -0.90
C TYR A 89 4.69 17.62 0.50
N ASN A 90 5.03 18.92 0.56
CA ASN A 90 5.07 19.64 1.83
C ASN A 90 3.64 19.90 2.31
N GLU A 91 3.41 19.79 3.61
CA GLU A 91 2.08 19.93 4.23
C GLU A 91 1.38 21.25 3.85
N GLY A 92 2.13 22.32 3.66
CA GLY A 92 1.60 23.62 3.26
C GLY A 92 1.50 23.85 1.76
N GLN A 93 1.93 22.90 0.93
CA GLN A 93 1.99 23.04 -0.54
C GLN A 93 1.45 21.79 -1.23
N LEU A 94 0.16 21.55 -1.07
CA LEU A 94 -0.50 20.33 -1.53
C LEU A 94 -0.39 20.07 -3.04
N GLU A 95 -0.27 21.14 -3.84
CA GLU A 95 -0.24 21.02 -5.30
C GLU A 95 1.18 20.76 -5.86
N LYS A 96 2.21 20.88 -5.03
CA LYS A 96 3.59 20.78 -5.47
C LYS A 96 4.22 19.48 -5.01
N ALA A 97 4.26 18.50 -5.92
CA ALA A 97 4.91 17.22 -5.66
C ALA A 97 6.43 17.39 -5.61
N GLY A 98 7.06 16.76 -4.63
CA GLY A 98 8.52 16.69 -4.50
C GLY A 98 9.07 15.38 -5.00
N HIS A 99 10.36 15.36 -5.28
CA HIS A 99 11.07 14.13 -5.62
C HIS A 99 11.33 13.31 -4.37
N PHE A 100 11.23 12.01 -4.49
CA PHE A 100 11.54 11.09 -3.42
C PHE A 100 12.08 9.79 -3.99
N ARG A 101 12.76 9.02 -3.13
CA ARG A 101 13.15 7.66 -3.47
C ARG A 101 12.95 6.76 -2.26
N LEU A 102 12.65 5.50 -2.54
CA LEU A 102 12.51 4.46 -1.53
C LEU A 102 13.86 3.77 -1.39
N GLU A 103 14.33 3.63 -0.15
CA GLU A 103 15.59 2.97 0.16
C GLU A 103 15.40 2.02 1.33
N TYR A 104 16.22 0.99 1.41
CA TYR A 104 16.27 0.12 2.57
C TYR A 104 17.28 0.70 3.58
N ASP A 105 16.83 0.97 4.78
CA ASP A 105 17.68 1.49 5.85
C ASP A 105 18.27 0.33 6.67
N ASN A 106 19.57 0.16 6.60
CA ASN A 106 20.26 -0.92 7.31
C ASN A 106 20.24 -0.76 8.83
N VAL A 107 20.11 0.45 9.33
CA VAL A 107 20.05 0.75 10.77
C VAL A 107 18.68 0.36 11.34
N LYS A 108 17.61 0.82 10.71
CA LYS A 108 16.23 0.52 11.11
C LYS A 108 15.74 -0.83 10.57
N LYS A 109 16.42 -1.38 9.55
CA LYS A 109 16.05 -2.63 8.87
C LYS A 109 14.64 -2.59 8.28
N GLU A 110 14.29 -1.45 7.68
CA GLU A 110 13.00 -1.23 7.04
C GLU A 110 13.15 -0.32 5.82
N GLU A 111 12.14 -0.29 4.97
CA GLU A 111 12.09 0.68 3.88
C GLU A 111 11.84 2.09 4.43
N VAL A 112 12.58 3.04 3.90
CA VAL A 112 12.44 4.46 4.26
C VAL A 112 12.23 5.29 3.00
N ILE A 113 11.70 6.49 3.19
CA ILE A 113 11.51 7.48 2.13
C ILE A 113 12.55 8.57 2.32
N ARG A 114 13.36 8.81 1.30
CA ARG A 114 14.38 9.85 1.32
C ARG A 114 13.97 10.96 0.36
N SER A 115 13.92 12.19 0.84
CA SER A 115 13.47 13.34 0.05
C SER A 115 14.07 14.64 0.58
N GLN A 116 14.07 15.66 -0.26
CA GLN A 116 14.42 17.03 0.14
C GLN A 116 13.21 17.79 0.69
N VAL A 117 12.03 17.21 0.68
CA VAL A 117 10.80 17.84 1.16
C VAL A 117 10.77 17.83 2.69
N GLU A 118 10.69 18.99 3.30
CA GLU A 118 10.53 19.15 4.74
C GLU A 118 9.05 19.02 5.11
N ASN A 119 8.76 18.50 6.32
CA ASN A 119 7.41 18.27 6.80
C ASN A 119 6.53 17.56 5.75
N ALA A 120 7.04 16.45 5.23
CA ALA A 120 6.42 15.77 4.10
C ALA A 120 5.15 15.02 4.48
N MET A 121 4.19 15.06 3.56
CA MET A 121 3.04 14.16 3.51
C MET A 121 3.16 13.30 2.27
N CYS A 122 2.53 12.13 2.29
CA CYS A 122 2.49 11.23 1.14
C CYS A 122 1.06 10.88 0.73
N GLU A 123 0.91 10.48 -0.53
CA GLU A 123 -0.32 9.93 -1.10
C GLU A 123 -0.09 8.52 -1.60
#